data_a8044f8de3f9a6ba2d6a4b3175887d26
#
_entry.id   a8044f8de3f9a6ba2d6a4b3175887d26
#
_cell.length_a   1.000
_cell.length_b   1.000
_cell.length_c   1.000
_cell.angle_alpha   90.00
_cell.angle_beta   90.00
_cell.angle_gamma   90.00
#
_symmetry.space_group_name_H-M   'P 1'
#
loop_
_entity.id
_entity.type
_entity.pdbx_description
1 polymer ?
#
loop_
_entity_poly.entity_id
_entity_poly.type
_entity_poly.pdbx_seq_one_letter_code
_entity_poly.pdbx_strand_id
1 'polypeptide(L)'
;KNGKYPQIADVKSGSTLTYTVKNLPNATRENFKVRAYKTVKGKKVYGAYSNNWNTATNPQPAKGLKVSSVSYNSVKLSWTKIGCTNYRVFQLKNGQWKEIAKTTGTSYTVKNLSQKTTYKFKIRACKTDDKKANHYGKYSAEVSATTSKAPAVLTPVSQHGQLSVKGANIVDKNGKVFKIKGMSTHGIMWEDFSDILTKDSLKVLRDDWKFNTISIAMYTYEWGGYCTENGKYQAQAKQKVKTGVENAKSLGMYAIID
;
A
#
# COMPACT_ATOMS: atom_id res chain seq x y z
N LYS A 1 -25.90 28.20 -20.55
CA LYS A 1 -25.24 27.51 -21.69
C LYS A 1 -24.70 28.56 -22.65
N ASN A 2 -23.46 28.48 -23.06
CA ASN A 2 -22.83 29.32 -24.05
C ASN A 2 -22.93 30.86 -23.80
N GLY A 3 -22.73 31.27 -22.52
CA GLY A 3 -22.81 32.68 -22.12
C GLY A 3 -24.21 33.30 -22.11
N LYS A 4 -25.23 32.56 -22.54
CA LYS A 4 -26.62 33.01 -22.51
C LYS A 4 -27.33 32.51 -21.24
N TYR A 5 -28.12 33.36 -20.62
CA TYR A 5 -28.96 33.08 -19.47
C TYR A 5 -30.46 33.07 -19.87
N PRO A 6 -30.98 31.94 -20.36
CA PRO A 6 -32.41 31.86 -20.64
C PRO A 6 -33.19 31.95 -19.33
N GLN A 7 -34.37 32.60 -19.38
CA GLN A 7 -35.26 32.63 -18.25
C GLN A 7 -35.78 31.22 -17.98
N ILE A 8 -35.63 30.74 -16.74
CA ILE A 8 -36.03 29.40 -16.31
C ILE A 8 -37.28 29.45 -15.40
N ALA A 9 -37.55 30.59 -14.81
CA ALA A 9 -38.71 30.78 -13.95
C ALA A 9 -39.14 32.25 -13.91
N ASP A 10 -40.42 32.46 -13.57
CA ASP A 10 -41.00 33.72 -13.22
C ASP A 10 -41.72 33.60 -11.85
N VAL A 11 -41.09 34.18 -10.85
CA VAL A 11 -41.61 34.16 -9.48
C VAL A 11 -42.52 35.40 -9.30
N LYS A 12 -43.82 35.20 -9.39
CA LYS A 12 -44.81 36.31 -9.46
C LYS A 12 -45.05 37.02 -8.12
N SER A 13 -44.72 36.38 -6.99
CA SER A 13 -44.91 36.98 -5.65
C SER A 13 -43.60 37.57 -5.15
N GLY A 14 -43.63 38.85 -4.76
CA GLY A 14 -42.51 39.55 -4.14
C GLY A 14 -42.15 39.03 -2.74
N SER A 15 -43.04 38.27 -2.08
CA SER A 15 -42.78 37.64 -0.79
C SER A 15 -42.09 36.27 -0.92
N THR A 16 -42.00 35.70 -2.11
CA THR A 16 -41.34 34.43 -2.36
C THR A 16 -39.84 34.68 -2.59
N LEU A 17 -39.01 34.31 -1.61
CA LEU A 17 -37.58 34.56 -1.60
C LEU A 17 -36.74 33.35 -2.10
N THR A 18 -37.37 32.24 -2.44
CA THR A 18 -36.70 31.00 -2.86
C THR A 18 -37.29 30.41 -4.13
N TYR A 19 -36.47 29.82 -4.94
CA TYR A 19 -36.91 29.04 -6.09
C TYR A 19 -36.04 27.79 -6.26
N THR A 20 -36.66 26.62 -6.40
CA THR A 20 -35.92 25.36 -6.61
C THR A 20 -35.89 24.98 -8.07
N VAL A 21 -34.69 24.97 -8.67
CA VAL A 21 -34.47 24.47 -10.02
C VAL A 21 -34.40 22.95 -9.97
N LYS A 22 -35.30 22.28 -10.71
CA LYS A 22 -35.39 20.81 -10.79
C LYS A 22 -34.80 20.28 -12.08
N ASN A 23 -34.63 18.96 -12.15
CA ASN A 23 -34.22 18.22 -13.35
C ASN A 23 -32.88 18.67 -13.94
N LEU A 24 -31.98 19.13 -13.09
CA LEU A 24 -30.61 19.44 -13.51
C LEU A 24 -29.83 18.13 -13.76
N PRO A 25 -28.98 18.09 -14.81
CA PRO A 25 -28.10 16.94 -15.04
C PRO A 25 -27.13 16.73 -13.88
N ASN A 26 -26.75 15.48 -13.61
CA ASN A 26 -25.78 15.16 -12.56
C ASN A 26 -24.37 15.62 -12.94
N ALA A 27 -23.59 16.00 -11.94
CA ALA A 27 -22.18 16.40 -12.08
C ALA A 27 -21.96 17.54 -13.08
N THR A 28 -22.93 18.40 -13.29
CA THR A 28 -22.84 19.58 -14.14
C THR A 28 -22.56 20.84 -13.32
N ARG A 29 -21.80 21.74 -13.92
CA ARG A 29 -21.64 23.10 -13.40
C ARG A 29 -22.77 23.95 -13.89
N GLU A 30 -23.40 24.69 -12.97
CA GLU A 30 -24.55 25.53 -13.24
C GLU A 30 -24.28 26.96 -12.78
N ASN A 31 -24.79 27.92 -13.54
CA ASN A 31 -24.66 29.33 -13.27
C ASN A 31 -26.03 29.96 -13.27
N PHE A 32 -26.36 30.69 -12.23
CA PHE A 32 -27.65 31.34 -12.06
C PHE A 32 -27.49 32.83 -11.82
N LYS A 33 -28.48 33.60 -12.30
CA LYS A 33 -28.70 35.02 -12.01
C LYS A 33 -30.17 35.23 -11.75
N VAL A 34 -30.50 36.16 -10.90
CA VAL A 34 -31.86 36.63 -10.67
C VAL A 34 -31.92 38.14 -10.96
N ARG A 35 -33.09 38.61 -11.31
CA ARG A 35 -33.42 40.06 -11.33
C ARG A 35 -34.84 40.30 -10.94
N ALA A 36 -35.11 41.42 -10.28
CA ALA A 36 -36.42 41.85 -9.99
C ALA A 36 -37.10 42.50 -11.21
N TYR A 37 -38.42 42.53 -11.24
CA TYR A 37 -39.20 43.29 -12.18
C TYR A 37 -40.45 43.89 -11.52
N LYS A 38 -40.95 44.97 -12.12
CA LYS A 38 -42.30 45.49 -11.80
C LYS A 38 -43.10 45.60 -13.10
N THR A 39 -44.41 45.50 -12.99
CA THR A 39 -45.30 45.72 -14.13
C THR A 39 -45.76 47.16 -14.13
N VAL A 40 -45.50 47.89 -15.23
CA VAL A 40 -45.95 49.28 -15.44
C VAL A 40 -46.74 49.30 -16.72
N LYS A 41 -48.01 49.76 -16.65
CA LYS A 41 -48.93 49.79 -17.82
C LYS A 41 -48.91 48.47 -18.62
N GLY A 42 -48.99 47.31 -17.92
CA GLY A 42 -49.01 45.99 -18.54
C GLY A 42 -47.66 45.46 -19.04
N LYS A 43 -46.57 46.25 -19.01
CA LYS A 43 -45.25 45.83 -19.43
C LYS A 43 -44.30 45.61 -18.28
N LYS A 44 -43.48 44.56 -18.35
CA LYS A 44 -42.42 44.26 -17.36
C LYS A 44 -41.23 45.22 -17.55
N VAL A 45 -40.91 45.92 -16.47
CA VAL A 45 -39.68 46.72 -16.36
C VAL A 45 -38.71 46.00 -15.40
N TYR A 46 -37.55 45.69 -15.89
CA TYR A 46 -36.57 44.85 -15.18
C TYR A 46 -35.49 45.69 -14.52
N GLY A 47 -35.13 45.30 -13.29
CA GLY A 47 -33.90 45.76 -12.64
C GLY A 47 -32.63 45.08 -13.17
N ALA A 48 -31.53 45.49 -12.61
CA ALA A 48 -30.24 44.84 -12.87
C ALA A 48 -30.23 43.36 -12.44
N TYR A 49 -29.40 42.56 -13.07
CA TYR A 49 -29.15 41.19 -12.65
C TYR A 49 -28.31 41.16 -11.36
N SER A 50 -28.57 40.17 -10.51
CA SER A 50 -27.69 39.82 -9.43
C SER A 50 -26.29 39.40 -9.94
N ASN A 51 -25.32 39.32 -9.04
CA ASN A 51 -24.08 38.62 -9.28
C ASN A 51 -24.34 37.17 -9.72
N ASN A 52 -23.39 36.61 -10.47
CA ASN A 52 -23.46 35.23 -10.92
C ASN A 52 -23.26 34.27 -9.76
N TRP A 53 -24.19 33.32 -9.58
CA TRP A 53 -24.05 32.23 -8.63
C TRP A 53 -23.62 30.95 -9.33
N ASN A 54 -22.42 30.46 -9.01
CA ASN A 54 -21.85 29.24 -9.57
C ASN A 54 -21.95 28.11 -8.58
N THR A 55 -22.36 26.94 -9.05
CA THR A 55 -22.42 25.71 -8.24
C THR A 55 -22.28 24.50 -9.15
N ALA A 56 -22.26 23.29 -8.58
CA ALA A 56 -22.35 22.07 -9.34
C ALA A 56 -23.38 21.11 -8.70
N THR A 57 -24.04 20.34 -9.54
CA THR A 57 -24.91 19.26 -9.06
C THR A 57 -24.07 18.07 -8.61
N ASN A 58 -24.59 17.29 -7.67
CA ASN A 58 -23.94 16.08 -7.17
C ASN A 58 -23.79 15.05 -8.31
N PRO A 59 -22.67 14.33 -8.37
CA PRO A 59 -22.53 13.17 -9.25
C PRO A 59 -23.52 12.05 -8.89
N GLN A 60 -23.79 11.18 -9.86
CA GLN A 60 -24.45 9.91 -9.57
C GLN A 60 -23.60 9.05 -8.60
N PRO A 61 -24.21 8.08 -7.91
CA PRO A 61 -23.44 7.07 -7.15
C PRO A 61 -22.43 6.38 -8.06
N ALA A 62 -21.20 6.19 -7.57
CA ALA A 62 -20.21 5.41 -8.30
C ALA A 62 -20.69 3.95 -8.43
N LYS A 63 -20.60 3.38 -9.63
CA LYS A 63 -21.11 2.05 -9.97
C LYS A 63 -19.97 1.12 -10.35
N GLY A 64 -20.23 -0.21 -10.27
CA GLY A 64 -19.32 -1.22 -10.75
C GLY A 64 -18.02 -1.32 -9.94
N LEU A 65 -18.00 -0.86 -8.67
CA LEU A 65 -16.87 -1.11 -7.81
C LEU A 65 -16.67 -2.61 -7.63
N LYS A 66 -15.47 -3.07 -7.93
CA LYS A 66 -15.07 -4.47 -7.75
C LYS A 66 -13.60 -4.58 -7.38
N VAL A 67 -13.24 -5.68 -6.77
CA VAL A 67 -11.85 -6.11 -6.60
C VAL A 67 -11.37 -6.70 -7.91
N SER A 68 -10.34 -6.14 -8.52
CA SER A 68 -9.79 -6.61 -9.80
C SER A 68 -8.56 -7.51 -9.65
N SER A 69 -7.80 -7.35 -8.57
CA SER A 69 -6.75 -8.29 -8.18
C SER A 69 -6.41 -8.16 -6.70
N VAL A 70 -5.86 -9.24 -6.14
CA VAL A 70 -5.42 -9.32 -4.74
C VAL A 70 -4.04 -9.96 -4.71
N SER A 71 -3.15 -9.43 -3.87
CA SER A 71 -1.87 -10.05 -3.52
C SER A 71 -1.76 -10.23 -2.00
N TYR A 72 -0.60 -10.65 -1.52
CA TYR A 72 -0.36 -10.78 -0.08
C TYR A 72 -0.29 -9.44 0.67
N ASN A 73 -0.05 -8.33 -0.03
CA ASN A 73 0.12 -7.01 0.58
C ASN A 73 -0.60 -5.89 -0.18
N SER A 74 -1.44 -6.22 -1.15
CA SER A 74 -2.18 -5.21 -1.93
C SER A 74 -3.52 -5.71 -2.45
N VAL A 75 -4.43 -4.76 -2.68
CA VAL A 75 -5.74 -4.97 -3.32
C VAL A 75 -5.91 -3.91 -4.40
N LYS A 76 -6.16 -4.32 -5.63
CA LYS A 76 -6.53 -3.43 -6.74
C LYS A 76 -8.04 -3.36 -6.87
N LEU A 77 -8.57 -2.15 -6.81
CA LEU A 77 -9.98 -1.83 -7.01
C LEU A 77 -10.17 -1.26 -8.42
N SER A 78 -11.31 -1.51 -9.01
CA SER A 78 -11.73 -0.88 -10.27
C SER A 78 -13.23 -0.58 -10.24
N TRP A 79 -13.67 0.39 -11.07
CA TRP A 79 -15.06 0.84 -11.14
C TRP A 79 -15.40 1.45 -12.49
N THR A 80 -16.69 1.65 -12.74
CA THR A 80 -17.18 2.25 -13.97
C THR A 80 -16.97 3.76 -13.97
N LYS A 81 -16.49 4.32 -15.09
CA LYS A 81 -16.35 5.76 -15.28
C LYS A 81 -17.71 6.44 -15.30
N ILE A 82 -17.85 7.52 -14.55
CA ILE A 82 -19.03 8.42 -14.60
C ILE A 82 -18.56 9.88 -14.71
N GLY A 83 -19.49 10.79 -15.04
CA GLY A 83 -19.20 12.22 -15.06
C GLY A 83 -18.89 12.74 -13.66
N CYS A 84 -17.62 13.04 -13.37
CA CYS A 84 -17.17 13.61 -12.12
C CYS A 84 -15.78 14.26 -12.30
N THR A 85 -15.31 14.99 -11.28
CA THR A 85 -13.94 15.54 -11.29
C THR A 85 -12.92 14.52 -10.78
N ASN A 86 -13.28 13.76 -9.75
CA ASN A 86 -12.43 12.74 -9.15
C ASN A 86 -13.27 11.73 -8.36
N TYR A 87 -12.62 10.65 -7.93
CA TYR A 87 -13.16 9.67 -7.00
C TYR A 87 -12.41 9.74 -5.68
N ARG A 88 -13.12 9.48 -4.59
CA ARG A 88 -12.58 9.33 -3.25
C ARG A 88 -12.70 7.87 -2.86
N VAL A 89 -11.60 7.26 -2.47
CA VAL A 89 -11.52 5.85 -2.06
C VAL A 89 -11.46 5.77 -0.55
N PHE A 90 -12.27 4.90 0.03
CA PHE A 90 -12.39 4.71 1.48
C PHE A 90 -12.10 3.26 1.85
N GLN A 91 -11.43 3.09 2.98
CA GLN A 91 -11.18 1.81 3.63
C GLN A 91 -11.80 1.83 5.03
N LEU A 92 -12.42 0.71 5.43
CA LEU A 92 -12.86 0.50 6.80
C LEU A 92 -11.64 0.22 7.69
N LYS A 93 -11.39 1.08 8.67
CA LYS A 93 -10.30 0.95 9.67
C LYS A 93 -10.87 1.16 11.07
N ASN A 94 -10.71 0.17 11.95
CA ASN A 94 -11.21 0.24 13.32
C ASN A 94 -12.70 0.66 13.41
N GLY A 95 -13.55 0.05 12.60
CA GLY A 95 -14.99 0.34 12.55
C GLY A 95 -15.36 1.66 11.86
N GLN A 96 -14.41 2.46 11.40
CA GLN A 96 -14.66 3.75 10.76
C GLN A 96 -14.18 3.78 9.32
N TRP A 97 -14.95 4.45 8.44
CA TRP A 97 -14.55 4.68 7.06
C TRP A 97 -13.58 5.84 6.95
N LYS A 98 -12.33 5.56 6.58
CA LYS A 98 -11.29 6.56 6.35
C LYS A 98 -11.01 6.71 4.86
N GLU A 99 -10.95 7.95 4.38
CA GLU A 99 -10.50 8.25 3.02
C GLU A 99 -9.01 7.91 2.91
N ILE A 100 -8.65 7.08 1.94
CA ILE A 100 -7.28 6.62 1.72
C ILE A 100 -6.69 7.15 0.41
N ALA A 101 -7.52 7.62 -0.52
CA ALA A 101 -7.05 8.19 -1.78
C ALA A 101 -8.08 9.07 -2.48
N LYS A 102 -7.54 9.99 -3.31
CA LYS A 102 -8.25 10.76 -4.33
C LYS A 102 -7.63 10.43 -5.68
N THR A 103 -8.45 10.09 -6.67
CA THR A 103 -7.98 9.74 -8.02
C THR A 103 -8.94 10.21 -9.11
N THR A 104 -8.41 10.53 -10.29
CA THR A 104 -9.20 10.81 -11.50
C THR A 104 -9.41 9.56 -12.35
N GLY A 105 -8.64 8.50 -12.09
CA GLY A 105 -8.74 7.21 -12.76
C GLY A 105 -9.93 6.38 -12.28
N THR A 106 -10.14 5.26 -12.93
CA THR A 106 -11.19 4.27 -12.61
C THR A 106 -10.66 3.03 -11.92
N SER A 107 -9.45 3.11 -11.39
CA SER A 107 -8.83 2.07 -10.56
C SER A 107 -7.90 2.67 -9.52
N TYR A 108 -7.68 1.94 -8.44
CA TYR A 108 -6.72 2.29 -7.40
C TYR A 108 -6.15 1.03 -6.74
N THR A 109 -4.84 1.00 -6.50
CA THR A 109 -4.20 -0.11 -5.78
C THR A 109 -3.86 0.33 -4.37
N VAL A 110 -4.50 -0.29 -3.41
CA VAL A 110 -4.18 -0.14 -1.98
C VAL A 110 -2.99 -1.05 -1.68
N LYS A 111 -1.91 -0.47 -1.15
CA LYS A 111 -0.64 -1.16 -0.85
C LYS A 111 -0.40 -1.24 0.65
N ASN A 112 0.67 -1.94 1.05
CA ASN A 112 1.12 -2.09 2.43
C ASN A 112 0.05 -2.69 3.36
N LEU A 113 -0.66 -3.66 2.85
CA LEU A 113 -1.67 -4.41 3.59
C LEU A 113 -1.01 -5.63 4.27
N SER A 114 -1.54 -6.03 5.42
CA SER A 114 -1.14 -7.28 6.09
C SER A 114 -1.65 -8.48 5.30
N GLN A 115 -0.86 -9.55 5.25
CA GLN A 115 -1.28 -10.81 4.63
C GLN A 115 -2.41 -11.50 5.40
N LYS A 116 -3.18 -12.36 4.74
CA LYS A 116 -4.30 -13.13 5.30
C LYS A 116 -5.32 -12.28 6.07
N THR A 117 -5.50 -11.02 5.64
CA THR A 117 -6.36 -10.05 6.32
C THR A 117 -7.45 -9.56 5.39
N THR A 118 -8.69 -9.51 5.89
CA THR A 118 -9.85 -9.02 5.13
C THR A 118 -9.99 -7.51 5.29
N TYR A 119 -10.14 -6.82 4.16
CA TYR A 119 -10.33 -5.38 4.07
C TYR A 119 -11.64 -5.07 3.34
N LYS A 120 -12.30 -3.99 3.76
CA LYS A 120 -13.52 -3.48 3.12
C LYS A 120 -13.27 -2.12 2.52
N PHE A 121 -13.83 -1.88 1.34
CA PHE A 121 -13.65 -0.65 0.57
C PHE A 121 -14.99 -0.15 0.02
N LYS A 122 -15.10 1.17 -0.13
CA LYS A 122 -16.14 1.84 -0.90
C LYS A 122 -15.57 3.10 -1.54
N ILE A 123 -16.26 3.63 -2.52
CA ILE A 123 -15.88 4.86 -3.21
C ILE A 123 -17.06 5.81 -3.30
N ARG A 124 -16.78 7.08 -3.54
CA ARG A 124 -17.76 8.05 -4.02
C ARG A 124 -17.16 8.97 -5.07
N ALA A 125 -17.98 9.42 -6.00
CA ALA A 125 -17.61 10.41 -6.98
C ALA A 125 -17.71 11.82 -6.39
N CYS A 126 -16.89 12.73 -6.88
CA CYS A 126 -16.85 14.13 -6.50
C CYS A 126 -16.83 15.03 -7.74
N LYS A 127 -17.68 16.04 -7.78
CA LYS A 127 -17.63 17.15 -8.72
C LYS A 127 -17.15 18.39 -7.99
N THR A 128 -16.12 19.03 -8.50
CA THR A 128 -15.62 20.30 -7.96
C THR A 128 -16.17 21.44 -8.84
N ASP A 129 -16.78 22.45 -8.25
CA ASP A 129 -17.29 23.64 -8.94
C ASP A 129 -16.18 24.69 -9.19
N ASP A 130 -16.56 25.82 -9.77
CA ASP A 130 -15.62 26.89 -10.09
C ASP A 130 -15.09 27.64 -8.86
N LYS A 131 -15.81 27.57 -7.73
CA LYS A 131 -15.38 28.07 -6.43
C LYS A 131 -14.54 27.08 -5.64
N LYS A 132 -14.16 25.94 -6.28
CA LYS A 132 -13.40 24.81 -5.70
C LYS A 132 -14.16 24.07 -4.58
N ALA A 133 -15.47 24.29 -4.41
CA ALA A 133 -16.29 23.51 -3.50
C ALA A 133 -16.54 22.10 -4.08
N ASN A 134 -16.60 21.11 -3.22
CA ASN A 134 -16.76 19.71 -3.58
C ASN A 134 -18.19 19.25 -3.37
N HIS A 135 -18.80 18.72 -4.42
CA HIS A 135 -20.14 18.14 -4.44
C HIS A 135 -20.01 16.62 -4.58
N TYR A 136 -20.57 15.88 -3.61
CA TYR A 136 -20.35 14.45 -3.51
C TYR A 136 -21.57 13.64 -3.89
N GLY A 137 -21.38 12.64 -4.72
CA GLY A 137 -22.36 11.57 -4.93
C GLY A 137 -22.49 10.66 -3.71
N LYS A 138 -23.54 9.84 -3.69
CA LYS A 138 -23.67 8.77 -2.69
C LYS A 138 -22.52 7.78 -2.82
N TYR A 139 -22.21 7.06 -1.75
CA TYR A 139 -21.23 5.98 -1.77
C TYR A 139 -21.65 4.84 -2.70
N SER A 140 -20.69 4.13 -3.23
CA SER A 140 -20.92 2.83 -3.88
C SER A 140 -21.37 1.78 -2.87
N ALA A 141 -21.82 0.62 -3.35
CA ALA A 141 -21.83 -0.60 -2.56
C ALA A 141 -20.41 -0.89 -2.03
N GLU A 142 -20.33 -1.61 -0.91
CA GLU A 142 -19.07 -2.06 -0.32
C GLU A 142 -18.53 -3.28 -1.06
N VAL A 143 -17.20 -3.40 -1.14
CA VAL A 143 -16.52 -4.62 -1.56
C VAL A 143 -15.53 -5.06 -0.50
N SER A 144 -15.34 -6.38 -0.37
CA SER A 144 -14.36 -6.98 0.54
C SER A 144 -13.32 -7.76 -0.24
N ALA A 145 -12.09 -7.79 0.28
CA ALA A 145 -11.02 -8.62 -0.24
C ALA A 145 -10.15 -9.13 0.90
N THR A 146 -9.76 -10.40 0.85
CA THR A 146 -8.80 -10.98 1.78
C THR A 146 -7.47 -11.15 1.07
N THR A 147 -6.42 -10.52 1.59
CA THR A 147 -5.05 -10.65 1.07
C THR A 147 -4.56 -12.10 1.19
N SER A 148 -3.78 -12.54 0.21
CA SER A 148 -3.21 -13.90 0.21
C SER A 148 -2.08 -14.04 1.25
N LYS A 149 -1.60 -15.25 1.45
CA LYS A 149 -0.36 -15.52 2.17
C LYS A 149 0.82 -14.99 1.34
N ALA A 150 1.82 -14.39 1.99
CA ALA A 150 3.07 -14.05 1.31
C ALA A 150 3.71 -15.33 0.75
N PRO A 151 4.33 -15.26 -0.43
CA PRO A 151 5.13 -16.36 -0.94
C PRO A 151 6.15 -16.79 0.11
N ALA A 152 6.38 -18.09 0.24
CA ALA A 152 7.47 -18.59 1.08
C ALA A 152 8.80 -18.07 0.51
N VAL A 153 9.64 -17.52 1.37
CA VAL A 153 11.01 -17.20 0.98
C VAL A 153 11.73 -18.53 0.77
N LEU A 154 12.17 -18.79 -0.45
CA LEU A 154 13.00 -19.95 -0.75
C LEU A 154 14.39 -19.72 -0.18
N THR A 155 14.63 -20.27 1.00
CA THR A 155 15.94 -20.22 1.64
C THR A 155 16.83 -21.39 1.17
N PRO A 156 18.16 -21.30 1.27
CA PRO A 156 19.06 -22.42 0.93
C PRO A 156 18.62 -23.74 1.56
N VAL A 157 18.34 -23.74 2.85
CA VAL A 157 17.91 -24.98 3.55
C VAL A 157 16.54 -25.47 3.08
N SER A 158 15.58 -24.57 2.77
CA SER A 158 14.27 -25.00 2.28
C SER A 158 14.35 -25.67 0.89
N GLN A 159 15.29 -25.22 0.07
CA GLN A 159 15.54 -25.76 -1.28
C GLN A 159 16.29 -27.09 -1.23
N HIS A 160 17.37 -27.16 -0.48
CA HIS A 160 18.32 -28.27 -0.50
C HIS A 160 18.13 -29.29 0.64
N GLY A 161 17.48 -28.89 1.75
CA GLY A 161 17.22 -29.77 2.90
C GLY A 161 18.51 -30.11 3.65
N GLN A 162 18.55 -31.30 4.27
CA GLN A 162 19.74 -31.81 4.94
C GLN A 162 20.80 -32.19 3.90
N LEU A 163 22.02 -31.76 4.14
CA LEU A 163 23.17 -32.13 3.31
C LEU A 163 23.78 -33.44 3.82
N SER A 164 24.34 -34.22 2.91
CA SER A 164 25.08 -35.45 3.19
C SER A 164 26.31 -35.57 2.30
N VAL A 165 27.23 -36.47 2.66
CA VAL A 165 28.44 -36.75 1.87
C VAL A 165 28.17 -38.01 1.04
N LYS A 166 28.44 -37.94 -0.27
CA LYS A 166 28.39 -39.07 -1.16
C LYS A 166 29.67 -39.10 -2.04
N GLY A 167 30.57 -40.05 -1.75
CA GLY A 167 31.91 -40.03 -2.30
C GLY A 167 32.64 -38.75 -1.90
N ALA A 168 33.23 -38.06 -2.88
CA ALA A 168 33.94 -36.79 -2.68
C ALA A 168 33.02 -35.54 -2.73
N ASN A 169 31.71 -35.73 -2.78
CA ASN A 169 30.76 -34.61 -2.95
C ASN A 169 29.85 -34.44 -1.77
N ILE A 170 29.51 -33.18 -1.47
CA ILE A 170 28.36 -32.83 -0.63
C ILE A 170 27.13 -32.85 -1.53
N VAL A 171 26.09 -33.55 -1.12
CA VAL A 171 24.81 -33.63 -1.87
C VAL A 171 23.63 -33.18 -1.02
N ASP A 172 22.62 -32.65 -1.69
CA ASP A 172 21.37 -32.24 -1.07
C ASP A 172 20.41 -33.43 -0.85
N LYS A 173 19.24 -33.16 -0.26
CA LYS A 173 18.17 -34.16 0.00
C LYS A 173 17.72 -34.97 -1.22
N ASN A 174 17.98 -34.46 -2.44
CA ASN A 174 17.63 -35.12 -3.71
C ASN A 174 18.84 -35.84 -4.33
N GLY A 175 19.98 -35.88 -3.65
CA GLY A 175 21.22 -36.49 -4.15
C GLY A 175 21.96 -35.61 -5.17
N LYS A 176 21.57 -34.37 -5.38
CA LYS A 176 22.21 -33.42 -6.27
C LYS A 176 23.44 -32.81 -5.58
N VAL A 177 24.52 -32.67 -6.29
CA VAL A 177 25.76 -32.01 -5.78
C VAL A 177 25.44 -30.60 -5.34
N PHE A 178 25.72 -30.31 -4.06
CA PHE A 178 25.56 -29.02 -3.43
C PHE A 178 26.88 -28.25 -3.49
N LYS A 179 26.86 -27.07 -4.09
CA LYS A 179 28.03 -26.18 -4.13
C LYS A 179 27.91 -25.18 -3.00
N ILE A 180 28.84 -25.21 -2.04
CA ILE A 180 28.98 -24.19 -1.02
C ILE A 180 29.29 -22.85 -1.69
N LYS A 181 28.50 -21.85 -1.40
CA LYS A 181 28.68 -20.46 -1.79
C LYS A 181 28.53 -19.58 -0.56
N GLY A 182 29.61 -19.03 -0.09
CA GLY A 182 29.63 -18.27 1.14
C GLY A 182 30.96 -17.58 1.37
N MET A 183 31.12 -17.11 2.58
CA MET A 183 32.38 -16.56 3.08
C MET A 183 32.63 -17.10 4.48
N SER A 184 33.88 -17.05 4.89
CA SER A 184 34.28 -17.30 6.27
C SER A 184 34.42 -15.98 7.02
N THR A 185 34.08 -16.00 8.31
CA THR A 185 34.53 -14.95 9.22
C THR A 185 36.01 -15.11 9.40
N HIS A 186 36.72 -14.03 9.70
CA HIS A 186 38.02 -14.13 10.36
C HIS A 186 37.75 -14.50 11.85
N GLY A 187 38.79 -14.72 12.66
CA GLY A 187 38.58 -15.18 14.05
C GLY A 187 37.51 -14.40 14.83
N ILE A 188 36.40 -15.05 15.17
CA ILE A 188 35.25 -14.44 15.87
C ILE A 188 35.55 -13.93 17.28
N MET A 189 36.71 -14.29 17.83
CA MET A 189 37.16 -13.83 19.13
C MET A 189 37.58 -12.37 19.14
N TRP A 190 38.00 -11.84 18.00
CA TRP A 190 38.41 -10.44 17.86
C TRP A 190 37.19 -9.52 17.69
N GLU A 191 37.23 -8.36 18.29
CA GLU A 191 36.04 -7.50 18.49
C GLU A 191 35.30 -7.16 17.20
N ASP A 192 36.02 -6.89 16.10
CA ASP A 192 35.40 -6.36 14.88
C ASP A 192 34.88 -7.43 13.92
N PHE A 193 35.16 -8.70 14.11
CA PHE A 193 34.81 -9.75 13.14
C PHE A 193 33.51 -10.51 13.48
N SER A 194 32.89 -10.27 14.63
CA SER A 194 31.62 -10.90 14.99
C SER A 194 30.41 -10.18 14.40
N ASP A 195 30.55 -8.93 13.96
CA ASP A 195 29.42 -8.11 13.45
C ASP A 195 28.83 -8.63 12.15
N ILE A 196 29.61 -9.38 11.36
CA ILE A 196 29.11 -10.08 10.19
C ILE A 196 28.10 -11.18 10.52
N LEU A 197 28.12 -11.70 11.76
CA LEU A 197 27.20 -12.73 12.22
C LEU A 197 25.84 -12.21 12.70
N THR A 198 25.60 -10.91 12.61
CA THR A 198 24.27 -10.34 12.88
C THR A 198 23.26 -10.84 11.87
N LYS A 199 21.99 -10.91 12.29
CA LYS A 199 20.90 -11.35 11.40
C LYS A 199 20.77 -10.48 10.15
N ASP A 200 20.98 -9.18 10.29
CA ASP A 200 20.84 -8.22 9.16
C ASP A 200 22.00 -8.39 8.18
N SER A 201 23.24 -8.53 8.65
CA SER A 201 24.40 -8.79 7.79
C SER A 201 24.26 -10.12 7.04
N LEU A 202 23.89 -11.20 7.73
CA LEU A 202 23.66 -12.51 7.11
C LEU A 202 22.50 -12.47 6.10
N LYS A 203 21.47 -11.65 6.36
CA LYS A 203 20.36 -11.45 5.43
C LYS A 203 20.82 -10.80 4.13
N VAL A 204 21.68 -9.80 4.18
CA VAL A 204 22.29 -9.18 2.99
C VAL A 204 23.11 -10.21 2.20
N LEU A 205 23.96 -10.98 2.89
CA LEU A 205 24.76 -12.04 2.25
C LEU A 205 23.87 -13.07 1.55
N ARG A 206 22.76 -13.48 2.15
CA ARG A 206 21.82 -14.42 1.55
C ARG A 206 21.04 -13.79 0.38
N ASP A 207 20.43 -12.61 0.60
CA ASP A 207 19.45 -12.04 -0.31
C ASP A 207 20.08 -11.31 -1.49
N ASP A 208 21.18 -10.58 -1.27
CA ASP A 208 21.82 -9.77 -2.30
C ASP A 208 22.98 -10.53 -2.98
N TRP A 209 23.87 -11.17 -2.18
CA TRP A 209 25.03 -11.89 -2.68
C TRP A 209 24.73 -13.35 -3.04
N LYS A 210 23.54 -13.85 -2.69
CA LYS A 210 23.08 -15.22 -2.95
C LYS A 210 23.97 -16.29 -2.31
N PHE A 211 24.49 -15.99 -1.13
CA PHE A 211 25.21 -16.96 -0.33
C PHE A 211 24.26 -17.97 0.30
N ASN A 212 24.71 -19.21 0.39
CA ASN A 212 23.96 -20.30 1.00
C ASN A 212 24.56 -20.78 2.33
N THR A 213 25.81 -20.42 2.60
CA THR A 213 26.58 -20.90 3.74
C THR A 213 27.39 -19.75 4.34
N ILE A 214 27.54 -19.76 5.66
CA ILE A 214 28.53 -18.94 6.37
C ILE A 214 29.49 -19.87 7.11
N SER A 215 30.80 -19.66 7.01
CA SER A 215 31.82 -20.31 7.80
C SER A 215 32.16 -19.42 8.99
N ILE A 216 32.17 -20.01 10.19
CA ILE A 216 32.41 -19.34 11.47
C ILE A 216 33.75 -19.85 12.01
N ALA A 217 34.82 -19.06 11.79
CA ALA A 217 36.15 -19.42 12.20
C ALA A 217 36.33 -19.22 13.72
N MET A 218 36.48 -20.32 14.44
CA MET A 218 36.69 -20.34 15.88
C MET A 218 38.10 -20.88 16.19
N TYR A 219 39.09 -19.99 16.25
CA TYR A 219 40.44 -20.39 16.58
C TYR A 219 40.57 -20.94 17.97
N THR A 220 41.35 -22.05 18.09
CA THR A 220 41.54 -22.73 19.36
C THR A 220 42.77 -22.24 20.11
N TYR A 221 43.85 -21.91 19.42
CA TYR A 221 45.14 -21.59 20.05
C TYR A 221 45.66 -20.17 19.78
N GLU A 222 44.97 -19.39 18.93
CA GLU A 222 45.34 -17.98 18.73
C GLU A 222 44.94 -17.12 19.93
N TRP A 223 45.49 -15.92 20.05
CA TRP A 223 45.17 -14.98 21.14
C TRP A 223 43.66 -14.79 21.27
N GLY A 224 43.17 -15.02 22.49
CA GLY A 224 41.72 -15.04 22.75
C GLY A 224 41.00 -16.31 22.28
N GLY A 225 41.72 -17.31 21.75
CA GLY A 225 41.17 -18.58 21.27
C GLY A 225 40.56 -19.44 22.35
N TYR A 226 39.74 -20.41 21.92
CA TYR A 226 38.96 -21.27 22.83
C TYR A 226 39.76 -21.98 23.90
N CYS A 227 41.00 -22.43 23.59
CA CYS A 227 41.88 -23.17 24.48
C CYS A 227 42.95 -22.29 25.16
N THR A 228 43.00 -20.99 24.88
CA THR A 228 43.99 -20.09 25.44
C THR A 228 43.66 -19.67 26.87
N GLU A 229 44.66 -19.23 27.64
CA GLU A 229 44.50 -18.71 29.01
C GLU A 229 43.63 -19.60 29.91
N ASN A 230 43.89 -20.91 29.89
CA ASN A 230 43.15 -21.92 30.66
C ASN A 230 41.63 -21.89 30.43
N GLY A 231 41.22 -21.56 29.22
CA GLY A 231 39.81 -21.56 28.85
C GLY A 231 39.04 -20.28 29.23
N LYS A 232 39.72 -19.20 29.56
CA LYS A 232 39.12 -17.90 29.93
C LYS A 232 38.10 -17.42 28.92
N TYR A 233 38.31 -17.63 27.62
CA TYR A 233 37.43 -17.12 26.52
C TYR A 233 36.39 -18.13 26.05
N GLN A 234 36.33 -19.35 26.65
CA GLN A 234 35.42 -20.40 26.16
C GLN A 234 33.97 -20.01 26.14
N ALA A 235 33.47 -19.38 27.20
CA ALA A 235 32.05 -18.97 27.29
C ALA A 235 31.70 -17.94 26.23
N GLN A 236 32.57 -16.98 25.99
CA GLN A 236 32.38 -15.93 24.97
C GLN A 236 32.42 -16.51 23.57
N ALA A 237 33.40 -17.35 23.25
CA ALA A 237 33.52 -18.03 21.96
C ALA A 237 32.28 -18.89 21.67
N LYS A 238 31.83 -19.71 22.61
CA LYS A 238 30.60 -20.49 22.51
C LYS A 238 29.38 -19.61 22.23
N GLN A 239 29.23 -18.48 22.93
CA GLN A 239 28.10 -17.60 22.73
C GLN A 239 28.13 -16.95 21.36
N LYS A 240 29.28 -16.50 20.86
CA LYS A 240 29.41 -15.92 19.51
C LYS A 240 29.08 -16.94 18.41
N VAL A 241 29.62 -18.18 18.50
CA VAL A 241 29.29 -19.29 17.59
C VAL A 241 27.79 -19.57 17.63
N LYS A 242 27.23 -19.74 18.85
CA LYS A 242 25.79 -20.00 19.00
C LYS A 242 24.95 -18.93 18.34
N THR A 243 25.24 -17.66 18.55
CA THR A 243 24.53 -16.54 17.96
C THR A 243 24.61 -16.58 16.42
N GLY A 244 25.80 -16.78 15.86
CA GLY A 244 26.00 -16.89 14.42
C GLY A 244 25.22 -18.04 13.78
N VAL A 245 25.27 -19.24 14.44
CA VAL A 245 24.52 -20.41 13.96
C VAL A 245 23.01 -20.19 14.05
N GLU A 246 22.51 -19.63 15.15
CA GLU A 246 21.06 -19.36 15.33
C GLU A 246 20.58 -18.32 14.30
N ASN A 247 21.37 -17.28 14.05
CA ASN A 247 21.04 -16.28 13.03
C ASN A 247 21.03 -16.90 11.61
N ALA A 248 22.04 -17.68 11.24
CA ALA A 248 22.09 -18.40 9.97
C ALA A 248 20.89 -19.36 9.83
N LYS A 249 20.59 -20.16 10.86
CA LYS A 249 19.43 -21.06 10.91
C LYS A 249 18.12 -20.30 10.73
N SER A 250 17.93 -19.18 11.41
CA SER A 250 16.72 -18.36 11.29
C SER A 250 16.48 -17.82 9.88
N LEU A 251 17.55 -17.67 9.12
CA LEU A 251 17.56 -17.24 7.71
C LEU A 251 17.53 -18.41 6.73
N GLY A 252 17.60 -19.66 7.22
CA GLY A 252 17.65 -20.86 6.39
C GLY A 252 18.94 -20.98 5.61
N MET A 253 20.03 -20.48 6.14
CA MET A 253 21.40 -20.68 5.64
C MET A 253 22.08 -21.85 6.34
N TYR A 254 23.07 -22.45 5.71
CA TYR A 254 23.97 -23.41 6.36
C TYR A 254 25.06 -22.67 7.13
N ALA A 255 25.55 -23.29 8.19
CA ALA A 255 26.71 -22.82 8.94
C ALA A 255 27.76 -23.92 9.04
N ILE A 256 29.01 -23.54 8.84
CA ILE A 256 30.20 -24.37 9.09
C ILE A 256 30.92 -23.74 10.28
N ILE A 257 31.39 -24.53 11.18
CA ILE A 257 32.27 -24.10 12.28
C ILE A 257 33.62 -24.70 12.01
N ASP A 258 34.65 -23.88 11.86
CA ASP A 258 36.03 -24.25 11.55
C ASP A 258 37.03 -23.55 12.46
#